data_fbaa17a8d6218e985f352b36f7749d3b
#
_entry.id   fbaa17a8d6218e985f352b36f7749d3b
#
_cell.length_a   1.000
_cell.length_b   1.000
_cell.length_c   1.000
_cell.angle_alpha   90.00
_cell.angle_beta   90.00
_cell.angle_gamma   90.00
#
_symmetry.space_group_name_H-M   'P 1'
#
loop_
_entity.id
_entity.type
_entity.pdbx_description
1 polymer ?
#
loop_
_entity_poly.entity_id
_entity_poly.type
_entity_poly.pdbx_seq_one_letter_code
_entity_poly.pdbx_strand_id
1 'polypeptide(L)'
;MRIAALLCALLVSAPACAQTTEMSPSPTILHDLAPTGTLRAAINLGNPVLARAGADGPAGVSVDLARTLAQRLGVPVAFVTFPGAGAVSGSAGAGTWDICFLAIDPKRAEGITFTAPYLLIAGSYLVPAGSPTRSLPDVDRDGIRVSVGRGSAYDLFLSRTLHHATLVRAPTSAEAVTVFARDGLDVAAGIHQPLAAYAAAHPEVRLLPGHFMEIPQAMGLPVGREAGAAYLAGFLAWAKADGLVARSLAASGQDPGLAAP
;
A
#
# COMPACT_ATOMS: atom_id res chain seq x y z
N MET A 1 39.69 -29.16 69.11
CA MET A 1 39.22 -29.41 67.69
C MET A 1 38.26 -28.28 67.36
N ARG A 2 38.72 -27.32 66.56
CA ARG A 2 37.87 -26.19 66.07
C ARG A 2 37.51 -26.46 64.62
N ILE A 3 36.20 -26.63 64.34
CA ILE A 3 35.68 -26.83 62.99
C ILE A 3 35.32 -25.43 62.42
N ALA A 4 36.04 -25.01 61.37
CA ALA A 4 35.74 -23.78 60.65
C ALA A 4 34.70 -24.11 59.58
N ALA A 5 33.51 -23.47 59.64
CA ALA A 5 32.49 -23.53 58.63
C ALA A 5 32.78 -22.49 57.53
N LEU A 6 33.02 -22.96 56.34
CA LEU A 6 33.21 -22.12 55.14
C LEU A 6 31.85 -21.79 54.54
N LEU A 7 31.44 -20.51 54.60
CA LEU A 7 30.21 -20.01 53.99
C LEU A 7 30.52 -19.63 52.54
N CYS A 8 30.01 -20.42 51.56
CA CYS A 8 30.13 -20.11 50.12
C CYS A 8 28.94 -19.21 49.72
N ALA A 9 29.19 -17.92 49.51
CA ALA A 9 28.18 -16.98 48.99
C ALA A 9 28.07 -17.16 47.47
N LEU A 10 26.96 -17.72 47.01
CA LEU A 10 26.59 -17.78 45.59
C LEU A 10 26.07 -16.38 45.16
N LEU A 11 26.88 -15.67 44.40
CA LEU A 11 26.47 -14.47 43.66
C LEU A 11 25.58 -14.88 42.48
N VAL A 12 24.27 -14.72 42.61
CA VAL A 12 23.31 -14.85 41.52
C VAL A 12 23.35 -13.55 40.71
N SER A 13 24.05 -13.57 39.57
CA SER A 13 24.01 -12.48 38.57
C SER A 13 22.67 -12.53 37.83
N ALA A 14 21.76 -11.62 38.18
CA ALA A 14 20.54 -11.41 37.37
C ALA A 14 20.91 -10.84 35.99
N PRO A 15 20.37 -11.38 34.85
CA PRO A 15 20.57 -10.77 33.56
C PRO A 15 19.93 -9.39 33.55
N ALA A 16 20.71 -8.35 33.26
CA ALA A 16 20.22 -7.01 33.01
C ALA A 16 19.36 -7.09 31.69
N CYS A 17 18.06 -7.05 31.87
CA CYS A 17 17.15 -6.82 30.75
C CYS A 17 17.48 -5.43 30.22
N ALA A 18 18.15 -5.37 29.05
CA ALA A 18 18.36 -4.12 28.32
C ALA A 18 16.96 -3.60 27.93
N GLN A 19 16.44 -2.67 28.71
CA GLN A 19 15.29 -1.88 28.33
C GLN A 19 15.75 -1.02 27.15
N THR A 20 15.35 -1.40 25.93
CA THR A 20 15.37 -0.50 24.79
C THR A 20 14.44 0.65 25.14
N THR A 21 15.01 1.74 25.61
CA THR A 21 14.31 3.00 25.82
C THR A 21 13.79 3.40 24.44
N GLU A 22 12.51 3.15 24.15
CA GLU A 22 11.87 3.74 22.95
C GLU A 22 11.93 5.25 23.17
N MET A 23 12.86 5.90 22.47
CA MET A 23 12.97 7.36 22.48
C MET A 23 11.67 7.94 21.96
N SER A 24 10.97 8.70 22.76
CA SER A 24 9.81 9.46 22.31
C SER A 24 10.19 10.28 21.07
N PRO A 25 9.34 10.33 20.04
CA PRO A 25 9.64 11.07 18.84
C PRO A 25 9.93 12.54 19.15
N SER A 26 10.94 13.12 18.48
CA SER A 26 11.29 14.53 18.71
C SER A 26 10.15 15.46 18.28
N PRO A 27 10.08 16.69 18.81
CA PRO A 27 9.08 17.68 18.40
C PRO A 27 9.06 17.92 16.88
N THR A 28 10.21 17.85 16.22
CA THR A 28 10.30 18.00 14.74
C THR A 28 9.62 16.84 14.01
N ILE A 29 9.79 15.60 14.50
CA ILE A 29 9.10 14.42 13.93
C ILE A 29 7.59 14.57 14.11
N LEU A 30 7.13 14.99 15.30
CA LEU A 30 5.70 15.22 15.55
C LEU A 30 5.15 16.36 14.70
N HIS A 31 5.90 17.44 14.49
CA HIS A 31 5.52 18.52 13.60
C HIS A 31 5.34 18.01 12.14
N ASP A 32 6.20 17.12 11.66
CA ASP A 32 6.13 16.58 10.31
C ASP A 32 5.00 15.54 10.14
N LEU A 33 4.79 14.65 11.12
CA LEU A 33 3.87 13.50 10.98
C LEU A 33 2.49 13.73 11.62
N ALA A 34 2.38 14.62 12.59
CA ALA A 34 1.13 14.91 13.30
C ALA A 34 1.03 16.40 13.68
N PRO A 35 1.11 17.34 12.71
CA PRO A 35 1.16 18.79 12.98
C PRO A 35 -0.06 19.33 13.73
N THR A 36 -1.18 18.59 13.71
CA THR A 36 -2.41 18.94 14.43
C THR A 36 -2.57 18.21 15.76
N GLY A 37 -1.53 17.48 16.21
CA GLY A 37 -1.61 16.57 17.37
C GLY A 37 -2.29 15.23 17.06
N THR A 38 -2.70 14.99 15.82
CA THR A 38 -3.33 13.75 15.33
C THR A 38 -2.66 13.33 14.03
N LEU A 39 -2.30 12.05 13.91
CA LEU A 39 -1.81 11.48 12.66
C LEU A 39 -2.99 11.27 11.70
N ARG A 40 -3.08 12.06 10.62
CA ARG A 40 -4.12 11.90 9.60
C ARG A 40 -3.59 11.00 8.49
N ALA A 41 -4.14 9.79 8.38
CA ALA A 41 -3.72 8.79 7.41
C ALA A 41 -4.68 8.74 6.21
N ALA A 42 -4.20 9.03 5.00
CA ALA A 42 -4.97 8.88 3.77
C ALA A 42 -5.09 7.41 3.39
N ILE A 43 -6.31 6.89 3.37
CA ILE A 43 -6.63 5.49 3.08
C ILE A 43 -7.31 5.39 1.71
N ASN A 44 -6.66 4.70 0.79
CA ASN A 44 -7.18 4.40 -0.54
C ASN A 44 -8.09 3.17 -0.51
N LEU A 45 -9.40 3.36 -0.50
CA LEU A 45 -10.40 2.28 -0.55
C LEU A 45 -10.56 1.66 -1.95
N GLY A 46 -9.99 2.26 -2.98
CA GLY A 46 -9.97 1.72 -4.35
C GLY A 46 -9.00 0.55 -4.56
N ASN A 47 -8.26 0.17 -3.52
CA ASN A 47 -7.37 -1.01 -3.53
C ASN A 47 -7.71 -1.94 -2.37
N PRO A 48 -8.56 -2.98 -2.58
CA PRO A 48 -9.01 -3.87 -1.52
C PRO A 48 -7.90 -4.76 -0.94
N VAL A 49 -6.74 -4.86 -1.58
CA VAL A 49 -5.56 -5.54 -1.03
C VAL A 49 -4.96 -4.74 0.12
N LEU A 50 -5.04 -3.40 0.06
CA LEU A 50 -4.47 -2.49 1.06
C LEU A 50 -5.45 -2.16 2.18
N ALA A 51 -6.69 -1.83 1.81
CA ALA A 51 -7.73 -1.43 2.75
C ALA A 51 -9.13 -1.62 2.17
N ARG A 52 -10.09 -1.85 3.06
CA ARG A 52 -11.53 -1.98 2.76
C ARG A 52 -12.34 -1.14 3.72
N ALA A 53 -13.50 -0.68 3.29
CA ALA A 53 -14.49 -0.12 4.19
C ALA A 53 -15.04 -1.24 5.12
N GLY A 54 -15.26 -0.92 6.38
CA GLY A 54 -15.88 -1.81 7.37
C GLY A 54 -16.91 -1.06 8.20
N ALA A 55 -17.69 -1.78 9.00
CA ALA A 55 -18.75 -1.20 9.84
C ALA A 55 -18.19 -0.19 10.87
N ASP A 56 -17.02 -0.50 11.44
CA ASP A 56 -16.36 0.33 12.45
C ASP A 56 -15.23 1.21 11.86
N GLY A 57 -15.28 1.49 10.56
CA GLY A 57 -14.27 2.24 9.83
C GLY A 57 -13.40 1.36 8.92
N PRO A 58 -12.36 1.94 8.29
CA PRO A 58 -11.53 1.20 7.36
C PRO A 58 -10.70 0.13 8.08
N ALA A 59 -10.41 -0.99 7.37
CA ALA A 59 -9.60 -2.10 7.85
C ALA A 59 -8.65 -2.58 6.75
N GLY A 60 -7.52 -3.18 7.13
CA GLY A 60 -6.49 -3.72 6.23
C GLY A 60 -5.10 -3.23 6.56
N VAL A 61 -4.09 -3.71 5.80
CA VAL A 61 -2.68 -3.50 6.11
C VAL A 61 -2.28 -2.02 6.22
N SER A 62 -2.83 -1.14 5.38
CA SER A 62 -2.57 0.30 5.46
C SER A 62 -3.09 0.90 6.76
N VAL A 63 -4.24 0.43 7.22
CA VAL A 63 -4.89 0.90 8.46
C VAL A 63 -4.10 0.44 9.69
N ASP A 64 -3.64 -0.82 9.70
CA ASP A 64 -2.87 -1.38 10.80
C ASP A 64 -1.50 -0.71 10.93
N LEU A 65 -0.84 -0.45 9.80
CA LEU A 65 0.41 0.31 9.79
C LEU A 65 0.21 1.73 10.34
N ALA A 66 -0.87 2.43 9.94
CA ALA A 66 -1.16 3.77 10.44
C ALA A 66 -1.48 3.78 11.95
N ARG A 67 -2.25 2.80 12.45
CA ARG A 67 -2.52 2.66 13.89
C ARG A 67 -1.26 2.43 14.69
N THR A 68 -0.42 1.50 14.22
CA THR A 68 0.84 1.17 14.90
C THR A 68 1.82 2.35 14.89
N LEU A 69 1.90 3.09 13.77
CA LEU A 69 2.70 4.31 13.72
C LEU A 69 2.21 5.37 14.71
N ALA A 70 0.89 5.62 14.76
CA ALA A 70 0.30 6.59 15.69
C ALA A 70 0.57 6.21 17.16
N GLN A 71 0.46 4.92 17.50
CA GLN A 71 0.82 4.43 18.84
C GLN A 71 2.27 4.72 19.19
N ARG A 72 3.22 4.50 18.26
CA ARG A 72 4.64 4.82 18.46
C ARG A 72 4.93 6.31 18.56
N LEU A 73 4.15 7.13 17.85
CA LEU A 73 4.23 8.58 17.95
C LEU A 73 3.58 9.13 19.24
N GLY A 74 2.79 8.32 19.96
CA GLY A 74 2.03 8.75 21.14
C GLY A 74 0.89 9.71 20.81
N VAL A 75 0.31 9.63 19.59
CA VAL A 75 -0.76 10.51 19.13
C VAL A 75 -1.99 9.71 18.65
N PRO A 76 -3.20 10.31 18.66
CA PRO A 76 -4.37 9.72 18.01
C PRO A 76 -4.16 9.55 16.50
N VAL A 77 -4.90 8.61 15.89
CA VAL A 77 -4.97 8.44 14.43
C VAL A 77 -6.36 8.81 13.92
N ALA A 78 -6.41 9.52 12.79
CA ALA A 78 -7.63 9.77 12.02
C ALA A 78 -7.46 9.23 10.59
N PHE A 79 -8.47 8.53 10.09
CA PHE A 79 -8.46 7.99 8.73
C PHE A 79 -9.22 8.92 7.79
N VAL A 80 -8.53 9.41 6.77
CA VAL A 80 -9.12 10.20 5.67
C VAL A 80 -9.26 9.25 4.48
N THR A 81 -10.49 8.81 4.20
CA THR A 81 -10.74 7.82 3.15
C THR A 81 -10.92 8.46 1.78
N PHE A 82 -10.41 7.78 0.75
CA PHE A 82 -10.50 8.22 -0.65
C PHE A 82 -10.99 7.06 -1.53
N PRO A 83 -11.74 7.35 -2.58
CA PRO A 83 -12.29 6.31 -3.48
C PRO A 83 -11.21 5.68 -4.40
N GLY A 84 -10.04 6.33 -4.52
CA GLY A 84 -8.98 5.84 -5.40
C GLY A 84 -7.66 6.57 -5.19
N ALA A 85 -6.58 5.96 -5.67
CA ALA A 85 -5.21 6.42 -5.52
C ALA A 85 -4.97 7.82 -6.13
N GLY A 86 -5.64 8.14 -7.26
CA GLY A 86 -5.54 9.44 -7.91
C GLY A 86 -6.07 10.58 -7.03
N ALA A 87 -7.15 10.32 -6.27
CA ALA A 87 -7.69 11.32 -5.33
C ALA A 87 -6.74 11.58 -4.15
N VAL A 88 -6.08 10.53 -3.63
CA VAL A 88 -5.05 10.68 -2.59
C VAL A 88 -3.88 11.52 -3.13
N SER A 89 -3.28 11.12 -4.25
CA SER A 89 -2.11 11.83 -4.79
C SER A 89 -2.46 13.25 -5.26
N GLY A 90 -3.65 13.48 -5.80
CA GLY A 90 -4.13 14.80 -6.21
C GLY A 90 -4.37 15.77 -5.04
N SER A 91 -4.49 15.28 -3.82
CA SER A 91 -4.63 16.08 -2.60
C SER A 91 -3.31 16.28 -1.84
N ALA A 92 -2.18 15.82 -2.40
CA ALA A 92 -0.86 16.06 -1.81
C ALA A 92 -0.60 17.57 -1.70
N GLY A 93 -0.15 18.03 -0.55
CA GLY A 93 0.06 19.45 -0.28
C GLY A 93 -1.19 20.25 0.11
N ALA A 94 -2.40 19.70 0.00
CA ALA A 94 -3.62 20.39 0.45
C ALA A 94 -3.81 20.39 1.99
N GLY A 95 -2.91 19.77 2.74
CA GLY A 95 -2.96 19.71 4.20
C GLY A 95 -4.10 18.87 4.77
N THR A 96 -4.72 18.00 3.98
CA THR A 96 -5.85 17.16 4.41
C THR A 96 -5.40 15.87 5.09
N TRP A 97 -4.17 15.42 4.86
CA TRP A 97 -3.57 14.25 5.45
C TRP A 97 -2.07 14.43 5.68
N ASP A 98 -1.49 13.61 6.52
CA ASP A 98 -0.07 13.67 6.93
C ASP A 98 0.74 12.52 6.37
N ILE A 99 0.15 11.33 6.27
CA ILE A 99 0.74 10.16 5.62
C ILE A 99 -0.24 9.54 4.63
N CYS A 100 0.29 8.82 3.64
CA CYS A 100 -0.51 8.07 2.67
C CYS A 100 0.09 6.67 2.41
N PHE A 101 -0.69 5.82 1.72
CA PHE A 101 -0.34 4.48 1.31
C PHE A 101 -0.63 4.34 -0.18
N LEU A 102 0.41 4.49 -1.00
CA LEU A 102 0.31 4.53 -2.46
C LEU A 102 1.44 3.77 -3.13
N ALA A 103 1.20 3.35 -4.36
CA ALA A 103 2.28 2.88 -5.22
C ALA A 103 3.27 4.00 -5.50
N ILE A 104 4.56 3.67 -5.45
CA ILE A 104 5.64 4.55 -5.90
C ILE A 104 5.45 4.80 -7.40
N ASP A 105 5.44 6.07 -7.80
CA ASP A 105 5.34 6.49 -9.20
C ASP A 105 6.05 7.85 -9.37
N PRO A 106 6.79 8.07 -10.47
CA PRO A 106 7.50 9.33 -10.71
C PRO A 106 6.61 10.56 -10.61
N LYS A 107 5.37 10.50 -11.15
CA LYS A 107 4.43 11.62 -11.09
C LYS A 107 3.96 11.92 -9.67
N ARG A 108 3.80 10.91 -8.84
CA ARG A 108 3.44 11.08 -7.42
C ARG A 108 4.61 11.59 -6.59
N ALA A 109 5.84 11.19 -6.93
CA ALA A 109 7.05 11.61 -6.24
C ALA A 109 7.36 13.12 -6.38
N GLU A 110 6.69 13.83 -7.31
CA GLU A 110 6.76 15.29 -7.38
C GLU A 110 6.18 15.98 -6.13
N GLY A 111 5.23 15.36 -5.43
CA GLY A 111 4.58 15.92 -4.25
C GLY A 111 4.61 15.04 -3.01
N ILE A 112 5.14 13.82 -3.11
CA ILE A 112 5.14 12.81 -2.04
C ILE A 112 6.52 12.20 -1.91
N THR A 113 7.11 12.27 -0.72
CA THR A 113 8.30 11.50 -0.34
C THR A 113 7.88 10.10 0.09
N PHE A 114 8.40 9.07 -0.56
CA PHE A 114 8.06 7.67 -0.31
C PHE A 114 9.14 6.95 0.50
N THR A 115 8.71 5.99 1.32
CA THR A 115 9.58 4.96 1.90
C THR A 115 9.96 3.90 0.86
N ALA A 116 10.78 2.92 1.24
CA ALA A 116 10.84 1.65 0.53
C ALA A 116 9.45 0.98 0.47
N PRO A 117 9.19 0.05 -0.46
CA PRO A 117 7.91 -0.64 -0.52
C PRO A 117 7.71 -1.56 0.69
N TYR A 118 6.46 -1.64 1.17
CA TYR A 118 6.04 -2.63 2.16
C TYR A 118 5.29 -3.81 1.53
N LEU A 119 4.83 -3.65 0.29
CA LEU A 119 4.01 -4.62 -0.42
C LEU A 119 4.29 -4.54 -1.91
N LEU A 120 4.33 -5.71 -2.58
CA LEU A 120 4.45 -5.82 -4.03
C LEU A 120 3.17 -6.45 -4.59
N ILE A 121 2.49 -5.76 -5.50
CA ILE A 121 1.27 -6.24 -6.15
C ILE A 121 1.50 -6.28 -7.66
N ALA A 122 0.86 -7.22 -8.34
CA ALA A 122 0.94 -7.32 -9.80
C ALA A 122 -0.18 -6.54 -10.49
N GLY A 123 0.14 -5.90 -11.61
CA GLY A 123 -0.82 -5.38 -12.59
C GLY A 123 -1.09 -6.41 -13.68
N SER A 124 -2.37 -6.71 -13.93
CA SER A 124 -2.81 -7.71 -14.92
C SER A 124 -3.85 -7.15 -15.87
N TYR A 125 -4.03 -7.84 -16.99
CA TYR A 125 -5.08 -7.55 -17.96
C TYR A 125 -6.19 -8.61 -17.90
N LEU A 126 -7.42 -8.15 -17.99
CA LEU A 126 -8.63 -8.94 -18.17
C LEU A 126 -9.15 -8.70 -19.59
N VAL A 127 -9.52 -9.76 -20.29
CA VAL A 127 -10.05 -9.70 -21.66
C VAL A 127 -11.29 -10.59 -21.79
N PRO A 128 -12.18 -10.38 -22.80
CA PRO A 128 -13.23 -11.34 -23.12
C PRO A 128 -12.64 -12.74 -23.37
N ALA A 129 -13.34 -13.80 -22.97
CA ALA A 129 -12.84 -15.17 -23.12
C ALA A 129 -12.50 -15.53 -24.57
N GLY A 130 -13.33 -15.06 -25.53
CA GLY A 130 -13.13 -15.24 -26.98
C GLY A 130 -12.16 -14.24 -27.63
N SER A 131 -11.56 -13.30 -26.86
CA SER A 131 -10.68 -12.27 -27.41
C SER A 131 -9.48 -12.87 -28.16
N PRO A 132 -9.09 -12.30 -29.34
CA PRO A 132 -7.87 -12.68 -30.05
C PRO A 132 -6.59 -12.26 -29.30
N THR A 133 -6.67 -11.31 -28.36
CA THR A 133 -5.56 -10.89 -27.49
C THR A 133 -5.16 -12.04 -26.58
N ARG A 134 -3.95 -12.60 -26.74
CA ARG A 134 -3.49 -13.80 -26.04
C ARG A 134 -2.31 -13.55 -25.10
N SER A 135 -1.56 -12.48 -25.35
CA SER A 135 -0.33 -12.13 -24.63
C SER A 135 -0.29 -10.65 -24.27
N LEU A 136 0.61 -10.27 -23.37
CA LEU A 136 0.78 -8.87 -22.96
C LEU A 136 1.12 -7.94 -24.12
N PRO A 137 2.02 -8.30 -25.07
CA PRO A 137 2.32 -7.46 -26.23
C PRO A 137 1.13 -7.24 -27.17
N ASP A 138 0.13 -8.13 -27.19
CA ASP A 138 -1.05 -7.98 -28.05
C ASP A 138 -1.94 -6.81 -27.62
N VAL A 139 -1.76 -6.28 -26.40
CA VAL A 139 -2.58 -5.20 -25.86
C VAL A 139 -2.25 -3.85 -26.49
N ASP A 140 -0.96 -3.60 -26.85
CA ASP A 140 -0.57 -2.32 -27.44
C ASP A 140 -0.66 -2.34 -28.97
N ARG A 141 -1.89 -2.36 -29.49
CA ARG A 141 -2.20 -2.32 -30.93
C ARG A 141 -3.26 -1.27 -31.21
N ASP A 142 -3.24 -0.75 -32.45
CA ASP A 142 -4.25 0.18 -32.93
C ASP A 142 -5.66 -0.43 -32.85
N GLY A 143 -6.59 0.36 -32.35
CA GLY A 143 -7.98 -0.03 -32.18
C GLY A 143 -8.28 -0.72 -30.83
N ILE A 144 -7.27 -1.18 -30.06
CA ILE A 144 -7.48 -1.73 -28.72
C ILE A 144 -7.82 -0.62 -27.73
N ARG A 145 -8.91 -0.81 -26.99
CA ARG A 145 -9.39 0.10 -25.93
C ARG A 145 -9.17 -0.55 -24.57
N VAL A 146 -8.33 0.07 -23.74
CA VAL A 146 -7.94 -0.44 -22.41
C VAL A 146 -8.61 0.38 -21.32
N SER A 147 -9.51 -0.24 -20.56
CA SER A 147 -10.14 0.39 -19.40
C SER A 147 -9.17 0.46 -18.21
N VAL A 148 -9.08 1.62 -17.55
CA VAL A 148 -8.26 1.87 -16.37
C VAL A 148 -8.98 2.74 -15.36
N GLY A 149 -8.71 2.56 -14.07
CA GLY A 149 -9.12 3.52 -13.04
C GLY A 149 -8.24 4.78 -13.09
N ARG A 150 -8.85 5.94 -13.23
CA ARG A 150 -8.16 7.24 -13.34
C ARG A 150 -7.17 7.46 -12.19
N GLY A 151 -5.91 7.79 -12.54
CA GLY A 151 -4.84 8.06 -11.59
C GLY A 151 -4.38 6.85 -10.78
N SER A 152 -4.80 5.63 -11.14
CA SER A 152 -4.23 4.40 -10.57
C SER A 152 -2.77 4.23 -10.99
N ALA A 153 -2.01 3.37 -10.30
CA ALA A 153 -0.62 3.09 -10.67
C ALA A 153 -0.51 2.57 -12.11
N TYR A 154 -1.44 1.70 -12.51
CA TYR A 154 -1.45 1.15 -13.86
C TYR A 154 -1.96 2.17 -14.91
N ASP A 155 -2.85 3.12 -14.59
CA ASP A 155 -3.16 4.23 -15.50
C ASP A 155 -1.91 5.08 -15.75
N LEU A 156 -1.18 5.47 -14.71
CA LEU A 156 0.05 6.25 -14.83
C LEU A 156 1.13 5.50 -15.62
N PHE A 157 1.30 4.20 -15.36
CA PHE A 157 2.25 3.36 -16.05
C PHE A 157 1.88 3.21 -17.54
N LEU A 158 0.66 2.79 -17.84
CA LEU A 158 0.19 2.54 -19.19
C LEU A 158 0.13 3.81 -20.04
N SER A 159 -0.13 4.97 -19.42
CA SER A 159 -0.05 6.27 -20.10
C SER A 159 1.34 6.62 -20.64
N ARG A 160 2.39 5.99 -20.06
CA ARG A 160 3.78 6.19 -20.48
C ARG A 160 4.30 5.08 -21.41
N THR A 161 3.66 3.93 -21.42
CA THR A 161 4.20 2.72 -22.05
C THR A 161 3.38 2.21 -23.22
N LEU A 162 2.09 2.50 -23.29
CA LEU A 162 1.27 2.17 -24.47
C LEU A 162 1.40 3.29 -25.51
N HIS A 163 1.61 2.88 -26.75
CA HIS A 163 1.84 3.79 -27.89
C HIS A 163 0.71 3.72 -28.93
N HIS A 164 -0.01 2.61 -29.00
CA HIS A 164 -1.03 2.32 -30.01
C HIS A 164 -2.43 2.18 -29.39
N ALA A 165 -2.55 1.49 -28.27
CA ALA A 165 -3.83 1.29 -27.61
C ALA A 165 -4.36 2.57 -26.96
N THR A 166 -5.68 2.71 -26.93
CA THR A 166 -6.37 3.86 -26.32
C THR A 166 -6.79 3.56 -24.88
N LEU A 167 -6.41 4.43 -23.93
CA LEU A 167 -6.85 4.32 -22.54
C LEU A 167 -8.23 4.95 -22.33
N VAL A 168 -9.17 4.15 -21.80
CA VAL A 168 -10.51 4.58 -21.38
C VAL A 168 -10.51 4.67 -19.85
N ARG A 169 -10.60 5.89 -19.32
CA ARG A 169 -10.45 6.16 -17.88
C ARG A 169 -11.78 6.23 -17.16
N ALA A 170 -12.08 5.23 -16.33
CA ALA A 170 -13.18 5.27 -15.37
C ALA A 170 -12.82 6.08 -14.10
N PRO A 171 -13.78 6.59 -13.34
CA PRO A 171 -13.53 7.33 -12.11
C PRO A 171 -12.72 6.53 -11.07
N THR A 172 -13.00 5.24 -10.92
CA THR A 172 -12.35 4.33 -9.96
C THR A 172 -11.88 3.04 -10.61
N SER A 173 -11.04 2.29 -9.89
CA SER A 173 -10.57 0.97 -10.35
C SER A 173 -11.71 -0.05 -10.48
N ALA A 174 -12.69 -0.03 -9.59
CA ALA A 174 -13.86 -0.90 -9.65
C ALA A 174 -14.74 -0.56 -10.86
N GLU A 175 -14.98 0.73 -11.10
CA GLU A 175 -15.76 1.19 -12.25
C GLU A 175 -15.05 0.89 -13.57
N ALA A 176 -13.73 0.79 -13.62
CA ALA A 176 -13.01 0.41 -14.84
C ALA A 176 -13.43 -0.98 -15.34
N VAL A 177 -13.64 -1.96 -14.46
CA VAL A 177 -14.15 -3.28 -14.84
C VAL A 177 -15.61 -3.20 -15.30
N THR A 178 -16.42 -2.38 -14.63
CA THR A 178 -17.82 -2.14 -15.03
C THR A 178 -17.91 -1.50 -16.41
N VAL A 179 -17.09 -0.49 -16.69
CA VAL A 179 -17.02 0.20 -17.99
C VAL A 179 -16.54 -0.78 -19.07
N PHE A 180 -15.53 -1.59 -18.78
CA PHE A 180 -15.06 -2.64 -19.68
C PHE A 180 -16.20 -3.57 -20.13
N ALA A 181 -16.96 -4.10 -19.16
CA ALA A 181 -18.05 -5.03 -19.44
C ALA A 181 -19.24 -4.34 -20.15
N ARG A 182 -19.65 -3.16 -19.66
CA ARG A 182 -20.81 -2.42 -20.19
C ARG A 182 -20.59 -1.93 -21.63
N ASP A 183 -19.40 -1.38 -21.92
CA ASP A 183 -19.12 -0.69 -23.17
C ASP A 183 -18.42 -1.61 -24.20
N GLY A 184 -18.29 -2.90 -23.85
CA GLY A 184 -17.65 -3.89 -24.71
C GLY A 184 -16.22 -3.49 -25.10
N LEU A 185 -15.43 -3.07 -24.10
CA LEU A 185 -14.03 -2.72 -24.35
C LEU A 185 -13.17 -3.98 -24.53
N ASP A 186 -12.00 -3.81 -25.10
CA ASP A 186 -11.16 -4.93 -25.52
C ASP A 186 -10.36 -5.50 -24.35
N VAL A 187 -9.94 -4.63 -23.40
CA VAL A 187 -9.11 -4.98 -22.24
C VAL A 187 -9.53 -4.15 -21.02
N ALA A 188 -9.49 -4.77 -19.84
CA ALA A 188 -9.44 -4.03 -18.57
C ALA A 188 -8.08 -4.26 -17.90
N ALA A 189 -7.41 -3.17 -17.51
CA ALA A 189 -6.19 -3.24 -16.69
C ALA A 189 -6.52 -2.99 -15.22
N GLY A 190 -5.86 -3.73 -14.33
CA GLY A 190 -6.10 -3.59 -12.89
C GLY A 190 -5.12 -4.38 -12.05
N ILE A 191 -5.35 -4.33 -10.74
CA ILE A 191 -4.64 -5.16 -9.77
C ILE A 191 -5.04 -6.62 -9.98
N HIS A 192 -4.05 -7.52 -9.94
CA HIS A 192 -4.25 -8.95 -10.23
C HIS A 192 -5.36 -9.58 -9.38
N GLN A 193 -5.34 -9.42 -8.06
CA GLN A 193 -6.25 -10.10 -7.14
C GLN A 193 -7.73 -9.77 -7.41
N PRO A 194 -8.15 -8.47 -7.49
CA PRO A 194 -9.52 -8.12 -7.86
C PRO A 194 -9.93 -8.64 -9.24
N LEU A 195 -9.04 -8.57 -10.24
CA LEU A 195 -9.33 -9.07 -11.57
C LEU A 195 -9.47 -10.61 -11.61
N ALA A 196 -8.63 -11.32 -10.85
CA ALA A 196 -8.72 -12.77 -10.72
C ALA A 196 -10.03 -13.21 -10.04
N ALA A 197 -10.44 -12.51 -8.98
CA ALA A 197 -11.72 -12.74 -8.33
C ALA A 197 -12.90 -12.48 -9.27
N TYR A 198 -12.82 -11.40 -10.07
CA TYR A 198 -13.84 -11.10 -11.08
C TYR A 198 -13.90 -12.20 -12.16
N ALA A 199 -12.77 -12.61 -12.72
CA ALA A 199 -12.72 -13.66 -13.74
C ALA A 199 -13.22 -15.01 -13.24
N ALA A 200 -12.99 -15.32 -11.94
CA ALA A 200 -13.52 -16.55 -11.33
C ALA A 200 -15.06 -16.58 -11.24
N ALA A 201 -15.69 -15.41 -11.10
CA ALA A 201 -17.13 -15.24 -11.05
C ALA A 201 -17.79 -15.06 -12.45
N HIS A 202 -17.00 -14.74 -13.49
CA HIS A 202 -17.44 -14.33 -14.81
C HIS A 202 -16.74 -15.15 -15.90
N PRO A 203 -17.26 -16.31 -16.32
CA PRO A 203 -16.61 -17.19 -17.30
C PRO A 203 -16.51 -16.60 -18.71
N GLU A 204 -17.24 -15.52 -18.98
CA GLU A 204 -17.18 -14.76 -20.22
C GLU A 204 -15.90 -13.92 -20.39
N VAL A 205 -15.06 -13.86 -19.35
CA VAL A 205 -13.77 -13.16 -19.37
C VAL A 205 -12.64 -14.06 -18.90
N ARG A 206 -11.40 -13.66 -19.14
CA ARG A 206 -10.19 -14.34 -18.65
C ARG A 206 -9.07 -13.35 -18.40
N LEU A 207 -8.17 -13.69 -17.49
CA LEU A 207 -6.90 -12.99 -17.35
C LEU A 207 -5.95 -13.34 -18.52
N LEU A 208 -5.14 -12.38 -18.93
CA LEU A 208 -3.96 -12.68 -19.75
C LEU A 208 -2.88 -13.32 -18.87
N PRO A 209 -2.09 -14.26 -19.41
CA PRO A 209 -0.94 -14.81 -18.71
C PRO A 209 0.10 -13.74 -18.38
N GLY A 210 0.70 -13.83 -17.19
CA GLY A 210 1.73 -12.90 -16.73
C GLY A 210 1.18 -11.59 -16.16
N HIS A 211 2.11 -10.67 -15.92
CA HIS A 211 1.84 -9.35 -15.34
C HIS A 211 2.55 -8.30 -16.16
N PHE A 212 1.88 -7.19 -16.47
CA PHE A 212 2.48 -6.13 -17.26
C PHE A 212 3.32 -5.15 -16.41
N MET A 213 3.11 -5.14 -15.09
CA MET A 213 3.91 -4.35 -14.15
C MET A 213 3.88 -4.96 -12.75
N GLU A 214 4.92 -4.67 -11.97
CA GLU A 214 4.91 -4.75 -10.52
C GLU A 214 4.52 -3.39 -9.95
N ILE A 215 3.72 -3.39 -8.88
CA ILE A 215 3.20 -2.19 -8.23
C ILE A 215 3.77 -2.13 -6.81
N PRO A 216 4.90 -1.44 -6.58
CA PRO A 216 5.50 -1.29 -5.26
C PRO A 216 4.68 -0.31 -4.42
N GLN A 217 3.98 -0.82 -3.40
CA GLN A 217 3.20 -0.01 -2.46
C GLN A 217 4.07 0.46 -1.31
N ALA A 218 4.08 1.75 -1.04
CA ALA A 218 4.88 2.38 0.01
C ALA A 218 4.05 3.28 0.92
N MET A 219 4.61 3.59 2.08
CA MET A 219 4.14 4.72 2.87
C MET A 219 4.72 6.00 2.30
N GLY A 220 4.01 7.10 2.42
CA GLY A 220 4.48 8.39 1.94
C GLY A 220 3.95 9.54 2.79
N LEU A 221 4.59 10.70 2.65
CA LEU A 221 4.19 11.94 3.28
C LEU A 221 4.46 13.11 2.31
N PRO A 222 3.83 14.28 2.47
CA PRO A 222 4.11 15.43 1.62
C PRO A 222 5.60 15.80 1.64
N VAL A 223 6.15 16.20 0.50
CA VAL A 223 7.56 16.66 0.39
C VAL A 223 7.87 17.80 1.38
N GLY A 224 9.16 17.97 1.73
CA GLY A 224 9.63 19.01 2.66
C GLY A 224 9.48 18.65 4.14
N ARG A 225 9.28 17.37 4.48
CA ARG A 225 9.13 16.85 5.84
C ARG A 225 10.20 15.80 6.14
N GLU A 226 11.47 16.21 6.12
CA GLU A 226 12.63 15.29 6.11
C GLU A 226 12.75 14.47 7.40
N ALA A 227 12.49 15.07 8.57
CA ALA A 227 12.54 14.37 9.85
C ALA A 227 11.45 13.30 9.95
N GLY A 228 10.24 13.64 9.47
CA GLY A 228 9.12 12.71 9.34
C GLY A 228 9.42 11.57 8.36
N ALA A 229 10.03 11.88 7.22
CA ALA A 229 10.41 10.89 6.21
C ALA A 229 11.42 9.87 6.75
N ALA A 230 12.46 10.34 7.44
CA ALA A 230 13.46 9.47 8.07
C ALA A 230 12.82 8.56 9.14
N TYR A 231 11.96 9.13 9.98
CA TYR A 231 11.24 8.35 11.00
C TYR A 231 10.31 7.31 10.36
N LEU A 232 9.56 7.69 9.33
CA LEU A 232 8.63 6.81 8.62
C LEU A 232 9.36 5.65 7.95
N ALA A 233 10.54 5.91 7.36
CA ALA A 233 11.40 4.87 6.79
C ALA A 233 11.90 3.88 7.86
N GLY A 234 12.36 4.38 9.01
CA GLY A 234 12.77 3.55 10.14
C GLY A 234 11.62 2.73 10.74
N PHE A 235 10.45 3.35 10.87
CA PHE A 235 9.23 2.65 11.30
C PHE A 235 8.89 1.50 10.34
N LEU A 236 8.91 1.74 9.04
CA LEU A 236 8.59 0.69 8.07
C LEU A 236 9.62 -0.44 8.08
N ALA A 237 10.92 -0.13 8.19
CA ALA A 237 11.96 -1.14 8.31
C ALA A 237 11.72 -2.04 9.53
N TRP A 238 11.38 -1.42 10.68
CA TRP A 238 10.98 -2.17 11.88
C TRP A 238 9.72 -3.00 11.64
N ALA A 239 8.65 -2.43 11.05
CA ALA A 239 7.38 -3.12 10.83
C ALA A 239 7.54 -4.36 9.92
N LYS A 240 8.43 -4.29 8.93
CA LYS A 240 8.81 -5.42 8.09
C LYS A 240 9.57 -6.48 8.89
N ALA A 241 10.61 -6.09 9.62
CA ALA A 241 11.42 -7.01 10.44
C ALA A 241 10.61 -7.69 11.56
N ASP A 242 9.65 -6.98 12.16
CA ASP A 242 8.70 -7.51 13.15
C ASP A 242 7.69 -8.48 12.51
N GLY A 243 7.54 -8.48 11.18
CA GLY A 243 6.52 -9.26 10.47
C GLY A 243 5.11 -8.67 10.54
N LEU A 244 4.94 -7.42 10.98
CA LEU A 244 3.64 -6.75 11.09
C LEU A 244 2.91 -6.72 9.74
N VAL A 245 3.62 -6.44 8.64
CA VAL A 245 3.03 -6.38 7.30
C VAL A 245 2.41 -7.74 6.92
N ALA A 246 3.16 -8.83 7.05
CA ALA A 246 2.70 -10.17 6.71
C ALA A 246 1.53 -10.62 7.59
N ARG A 247 1.60 -10.36 8.92
CA ARG A 247 0.50 -10.67 9.83
C ARG A 247 -0.77 -9.89 9.51
N SER A 248 -0.65 -8.61 9.18
CA SER A 248 -1.82 -7.79 8.81
C SER A 248 -2.45 -8.19 7.49
N LEU A 249 -1.64 -8.58 6.49
CA LEU A 249 -2.13 -9.17 5.25
C LEU A 249 -2.94 -10.44 5.54
N ALA A 250 -2.39 -11.38 6.30
CA ALA A 250 -3.08 -12.63 6.67
C ALA A 250 -4.40 -12.35 7.40
N ALA A 251 -4.40 -11.44 8.38
CA ALA A 251 -5.60 -11.04 9.12
C ALA A 251 -6.67 -10.41 8.24
N SER A 252 -6.26 -9.77 7.13
CA SER A 252 -7.16 -9.18 6.12
C SER A 252 -7.61 -10.17 5.05
N GLY A 253 -7.20 -11.45 5.12
CA GLY A 253 -7.46 -12.47 4.11
C GLY A 253 -6.67 -12.26 2.80
N GLN A 254 -5.53 -11.57 2.87
CA GLN A 254 -4.60 -11.40 1.77
C GLN A 254 -3.41 -12.35 1.91
N ASP A 255 -2.73 -12.63 0.79
CA ASP A 255 -1.52 -13.46 0.80
C ASP A 255 -0.36 -12.73 1.52
N PRO A 256 0.17 -13.30 2.63
CA PRO A 256 1.35 -12.73 3.30
C PRO A 256 2.59 -12.63 2.40
N GLY A 257 2.68 -13.45 1.35
CA GLY A 257 3.77 -13.42 0.37
C GLY A 257 3.83 -12.14 -0.48
N LEU A 258 2.81 -11.29 -0.40
CA LEU A 258 2.82 -9.97 -1.02
C LEU A 258 3.70 -8.97 -0.24
N ALA A 259 4.10 -9.27 1.00
CA ALA A 259 4.99 -8.40 1.77
C ALA A 259 6.34 -8.24 1.04
N ALA A 260 6.76 -6.99 0.86
CA ALA A 260 8.05 -6.70 0.22
C ALA A 260 9.21 -7.13 1.14
N PRO A 261 10.32 -7.64 0.59
CA PRO A 261 11.50 -8.04 1.34
C PRO A 261 12.20 -6.89 2.07
#